data_ac2b19a6fec8e033f9058b50f6538176
#
_entry.id   ac2b19a6fec8e033f9058b50f6538176
#
_cell.length_a   1.000
_cell.length_b   1.000
_cell.length_c   1.000
_cell.angle_alpha   90.00
_cell.angle_beta   90.00
_cell.angle_gamma   90.00
#
_symmetry.space_group_name_H-M   'P 1'
#
loop_
_entity.id
_entity.type
_entity.pdbx_description
1 polymer ?
#
loop_
_entity_poly.entity_id
_entity_poly.type
_entity_poly.pdbx_seq_one_letter_code
_entity_poly.pdbx_strand_id
1 'polypeptide(L)'
;MTDLLNRLSTARPSETELQAMWSEDRRQALLDRIEETHDARPSRHRYGTAIGLVAAAATAFLVIPAAVDTPSAAATDLRSLALTAASYEGSVLEQGTWLHEQSTSVQRDSRTLSDGAVYERERETWTRWDGRTLLIERDPSAGWTSYDVINGSRAISDPEAPAFDDPASYQDPTPQFAAALPDTAEGLLSYLDGRVFGSSSHEEAMYSALVGLATSHTLPPDTLAATYEALATVEGVTTDNVRVEGQPAVEVGFRDDLSGSVETMTVDAATGQVLAVKTDSSQSSYTSTTTLSQVVPEIPAAVVDAFSEHDEGIRYTASGDPMQN
;
A
#
# COMPACT_ATOMS: atom_id res chain seq x y z
N MET A 1 18.42 1.65 36.18
CA MET A 1 18.80 1.33 34.79
C MET A 1 19.38 -0.08 34.63
N THR A 2 20.23 -0.57 35.54
CA THR A 2 20.83 -1.93 35.51
C THR A 2 19.81 -3.08 35.61
N ASP A 3 18.67 -2.88 36.28
CA ASP A 3 17.66 -3.93 36.53
C ASP A 3 16.79 -4.18 35.29
N LEU A 4 16.55 -3.18 34.47
CA LEU A 4 15.78 -3.30 33.22
C LEU A 4 16.57 -4.05 32.13
N LEU A 5 17.86 -3.79 32.02
CA LEU A 5 18.76 -4.48 31.10
C LEU A 5 18.93 -5.97 31.50
N ASN A 6 18.96 -6.27 32.79
CA ASN A 6 18.97 -7.66 33.28
C ASN A 6 17.66 -8.39 32.98
N ARG A 7 16.48 -7.73 33.06
CA ARG A 7 15.19 -8.32 32.69
C ARG A 7 15.07 -8.57 31.20
N LEU A 8 15.58 -7.66 30.36
CA LEU A 8 15.60 -7.84 28.90
C LEU A 8 16.57 -8.95 28.46
N SER A 9 17.70 -9.10 29.13
CA SER A 9 18.65 -10.20 28.83
C SER A 9 18.11 -11.57 29.25
N THR A 10 17.26 -11.63 30.29
CA THR A 10 16.59 -12.88 30.74
C THR A 10 15.33 -13.21 29.91
N ALA A 11 14.73 -12.22 29.23
CA ALA A 11 13.58 -12.44 28.36
C ALA A 11 13.96 -12.84 26.90
N ARG A 12 15.26 -12.76 26.56
CA ARG A 12 15.73 -13.19 25.24
C ARG A 12 15.84 -14.72 25.23
N PRO A 13 15.11 -15.41 24.31
CA PRO A 13 15.26 -16.86 24.19
C PRO A 13 16.74 -17.23 24.00
N SER A 14 17.19 -18.26 24.68
CA SER A 14 18.54 -18.78 24.49
C SER A 14 18.66 -19.37 23.08
N GLU A 15 19.88 -19.43 22.56
CA GLU A 15 20.16 -19.99 21.23
C GLU A 15 19.67 -21.45 21.12
N THR A 16 19.69 -22.18 22.24
CA THR A 16 19.16 -23.56 22.34
C THR A 16 17.63 -23.59 22.27
N GLU A 17 16.93 -22.60 22.84
CA GLU A 17 15.47 -22.47 22.73
C GLU A 17 15.06 -22.04 21.32
N LEU A 18 15.81 -21.14 20.68
CA LEU A 18 15.61 -20.78 19.27
C LEU A 18 15.84 -21.98 18.34
N GLN A 19 16.90 -22.78 18.56
CA GLN A 19 17.15 -24.01 17.81
C GLN A 19 16.08 -25.08 18.06
N ALA A 20 15.52 -25.19 19.27
CA ALA A 20 14.41 -26.09 19.57
C ALA A 20 13.09 -25.63 18.94
N MET A 21 12.88 -24.35 18.79
CA MET A 21 11.73 -23.77 18.07
C MET A 21 11.83 -23.99 16.55
N TRP A 22 13.05 -24.10 16.01
CA TRP A 22 13.36 -24.36 14.59
C TRP A 22 14.00 -25.75 14.41
N SER A 23 13.48 -26.76 15.10
CA SER A 23 13.95 -28.14 14.90
C SER A 23 13.77 -28.55 13.42
N GLU A 24 14.73 -29.34 12.92
CA GLU A 24 14.74 -29.83 11.54
C GLU A 24 13.40 -30.54 11.19
N ASP A 25 12.79 -31.25 12.17
CA ASP A 25 11.49 -31.89 12.02
C ASP A 25 10.35 -30.88 11.77
N ARG A 26 10.37 -29.70 12.41
CA ARG A 26 9.38 -28.64 12.16
C ARG A 26 9.60 -27.96 10.82
N ARG A 27 10.84 -27.75 10.45
CA ARG A 27 11.20 -27.20 9.14
C ARG A 27 10.77 -28.14 8.03
N GLN A 28 11.02 -29.43 8.18
CA GLN A 28 10.62 -30.46 7.22
C GLN A 28 9.09 -30.55 7.14
N ALA A 29 8.36 -30.53 8.26
CA ALA A 29 6.90 -30.52 8.27
C ALA A 29 6.29 -29.29 7.60
N LEU A 30 6.96 -28.14 7.65
CA LEU A 30 6.55 -26.92 6.96
C LEU A 30 6.81 -27.03 5.44
N LEU A 31 7.94 -27.60 5.04
CA LEU A 31 8.27 -27.84 3.63
C LEU A 31 7.31 -28.88 3.03
N ASP A 32 7.03 -29.98 3.73
CA ASP A 32 6.08 -31.00 3.29
C ASP A 32 4.67 -30.41 3.09
N ARG A 33 4.27 -29.47 3.97
CA ARG A 33 2.98 -28.78 3.87
C ARG A 33 2.90 -27.80 2.69
N ILE A 34 4.02 -27.15 2.37
CA ILE A 34 4.16 -26.28 1.18
C ILE A 34 4.12 -27.14 -0.10
N GLU A 35 4.78 -28.29 -0.12
CA GLU A 35 4.75 -29.22 -1.26
C GLU A 35 3.36 -29.82 -1.47
N GLU A 36 2.64 -30.22 -0.41
CA GLU A 36 1.26 -30.71 -0.50
C GLU A 36 0.29 -29.68 -1.09
N THR A 37 0.48 -28.39 -0.77
CA THR A 37 -0.33 -27.31 -1.36
C THR A 37 0.02 -27.01 -2.81
N HIS A 38 1.25 -27.31 -3.24
CA HIS A 38 1.68 -27.14 -4.64
C HIS A 38 1.20 -28.26 -5.59
N ASP A 39 0.98 -29.48 -5.07
CA ASP A 39 0.50 -30.62 -5.87
C ASP A 39 -1.03 -30.63 -6.11
N ALA A 40 -1.79 -29.74 -5.45
CA ALA A 40 -3.23 -29.56 -5.66
C ALA A 40 -3.56 -28.71 -6.91
N ARG A 41 -2.85 -28.91 -8.03
CA ARG A 41 -3.23 -28.32 -9.31
C ARG A 41 -4.44 -29.07 -9.89
N PRO A 42 -5.56 -28.40 -10.23
CA PRO A 42 -6.67 -29.05 -10.91
C PRO A 42 -6.20 -29.57 -12.27
N SER A 43 -6.43 -30.86 -12.50
CA SER A 43 -6.10 -31.56 -13.75
C SER A 43 -6.79 -30.88 -14.94
N ARG A 44 -6.01 -30.38 -15.88
CA ARG A 44 -6.51 -29.92 -17.18
C ARG A 44 -7.14 -31.11 -17.92
N HIS A 45 -8.45 -31.14 -18.04
CA HIS A 45 -9.16 -32.03 -18.93
C HIS A 45 -8.72 -31.75 -20.38
N ARG A 46 -8.02 -32.75 -20.96
CA ARG A 46 -7.76 -32.82 -22.39
C ARG A 46 -9.08 -33.14 -23.12
N TYR A 47 -9.59 -32.18 -23.88
CA TYR A 47 -10.62 -32.48 -24.87
C TYR A 47 -9.99 -33.18 -26.06
N GLY A 48 -10.31 -34.48 -26.20
CA GLY A 48 -10.00 -35.28 -27.38
C GLY A 48 -10.97 -34.89 -28.51
N THR A 49 -10.39 -34.60 -29.67
CA THR A 49 -11.07 -34.46 -30.94
C THR A 49 -11.74 -35.79 -31.36
N ALA A 50 -13.07 -35.77 -31.56
CA ALA A 50 -13.79 -36.77 -32.33
C ALA A 50 -14.53 -36.08 -33.46
N ILE A 51 -14.11 -36.38 -34.69
CA ILE A 51 -14.79 -36.05 -35.96
C ILE A 51 -15.90 -37.06 -36.21
N GLY A 52 -17.12 -36.64 -36.52
CA GLY A 52 -18.18 -37.55 -36.88
C GLY A 52 -19.48 -36.86 -37.34
N LEU A 53 -19.61 -36.65 -38.66
CA LEU A 53 -20.78 -36.76 -39.54
C LEU A 53 -22.14 -36.08 -39.14
N VAL A 54 -22.46 -35.10 -39.96
CA VAL A 54 -23.71 -34.60 -40.57
C VAL A 54 -25.02 -35.37 -40.27
N ALA A 55 -25.97 -34.66 -39.67
CA ALA A 55 -27.42 -34.81 -39.95
C ALA A 55 -28.10 -33.47 -39.80
N ALA A 56 -28.69 -33.00 -40.90
CA ALA A 56 -29.51 -31.77 -40.94
C ALA A 56 -30.83 -32.00 -40.19
N ALA A 57 -31.04 -31.27 -39.13
CA ALA A 57 -32.36 -31.06 -38.53
C ALA A 57 -32.50 -29.54 -38.24
N ALA A 58 -33.52 -28.95 -38.87
CA ALA A 58 -33.91 -27.58 -38.59
C ALA A 58 -34.36 -27.46 -37.13
N THR A 59 -33.50 -26.91 -36.29
CA THR A 59 -33.83 -26.55 -34.92
C THR A 59 -33.83 -25.04 -34.81
N ALA A 60 -34.98 -24.52 -34.37
CA ALA A 60 -35.16 -23.14 -33.99
C ALA A 60 -34.00 -22.68 -33.13
N PHE A 61 -33.27 -21.67 -33.56
CA PHE A 61 -32.33 -20.95 -32.74
C PHE A 61 -33.06 -20.34 -31.56
N LEU A 62 -33.09 -21.06 -30.45
CA LEU A 62 -33.25 -20.43 -29.14
C LEU A 62 -31.97 -19.62 -28.92
N VAL A 63 -32.00 -18.34 -29.24
CA VAL A 63 -30.99 -17.40 -28.78
C VAL A 63 -31.16 -17.36 -27.28
N ILE A 64 -30.41 -18.19 -26.57
CA ILE A 64 -30.16 -17.98 -25.15
C ILE A 64 -29.32 -16.69 -25.14
N PRO A 65 -29.88 -15.56 -24.63
CA PRO A 65 -29.03 -14.40 -24.42
C PRO A 65 -27.91 -14.90 -23.54
N ALA A 66 -26.66 -14.83 -24.04
CA ALA A 66 -25.49 -14.94 -23.16
C ALA A 66 -25.82 -14.02 -21.99
N ALA A 67 -25.85 -14.56 -20.78
CA ALA A 67 -25.99 -13.75 -19.60
C ALA A 67 -24.86 -12.72 -19.69
N VAL A 68 -25.21 -11.49 -20.01
CA VAL A 68 -24.28 -10.37 -19.91
C VAL A 68 -24.05 -10.26 -18.41
N ASP A 69 -22.91 -10.73 -17.94
CA ASP A 69 -22.51 -10.58 -16.54
C ASP A 69 -22.60 -9.09 -16.22
N THR A 70 -23.65 -8.72 -15.49
CA THR A 70 -23.83 -7.33 -15.07
C THR A 70 -22.70 -7.02 -14.10
N PRO A 71 -21.85 -6.03 -14.39
CA PRO A 71 -20.75 -5.67 -13.48
C PRO A 71 -21.31 -5.44 -12.08
N SER A 72 -20.56 -5.83 -11.05
CA SER A 72 -20.93 -5.50 -9.67
C SER A 72 -20.98 -3.98 -9.50
N ALA A 73 -21.71 -3.49 -8.50
CA ALA A 73 -21.73 -2.06 -8.18
C ALA A 73 -20.31 -1.54 -7.95
N ALA A 74 -19.50 -2.29 -7.19
CA ALA A 74 -18.10 -1.97 -6.94
C ALA A 74 -17.28 -1.85 -8.25
N ALA A 75 -17.43 -2.80 -9.17
CA ALA A 75 -16.73 -2.71 -10.46
C ALA A 75 -17.17 -1.51 -11.29
N THR A 76 -18.42 -1.05 -11.15
CA THR A 76 -18.92 0.15 -11.82
C THR A 76 -18.31 1.42 -11.23
N ASP A 77 -18.29 1.55 -9.91
CA ASP A 77 -17.70 2.69 -9.20
C ASP A 77 -16.20 2.79 -9.47
N LEU A 78 -15.48 1.67 -9.40
CA LEU A 78 -14.03 1.62 -9.65
C LEU A 78 -13.67 2.00 -11.10
N ARG A 79 -14.47 1.58 -12.09
CA ARG A 79 -14.28 2.04 -13.47
C ARG A 79 -14.57 3.52 -13.65
N SER A 80 -15.53 4.07 -12.90
CA SER A 80 -15.78 5.52 -12.88
C SER A 80 -14.58 6.28 -12.30
N LEU A 81 -13.99 5.78 -11.20
CA LEU A 81 -12.77 6.33 -10.64
C LEU A 81 -11.58 6.24 -11.62
N ALA A 82 -11.47 5.14 -12.36
CA ALA A 82 -10.43 4.98 -13.38
C ALA A 82 -10.53 6.05 -14.46
N LEU A 83 -11.74 6.30 -14.97
CA LEU A 83 -11.99 7.36 -15.97
C LEU A 83 -11.65 8.75 -15.40
N THR A 84 -11.99 8.99 -14.14
CA THR A 84 -11.68 10.25 -13.47
C THR A 84 -10.17 10.42 -13.30
N ALA A 85 -9.46 9.39 -12.82
CA ALA A 85 -8.01 9.42 -12.66
C ALA A 85 -7.28 9.64 -13.98
N ALA A 86 -7.68 8.94 -15.06
CA ALA A 86 -7.09 9.12 -16.39
C ALA A 86 -7.31 10.54 -16.97
N SER A 87 -8.40 11.21 -16.59
CA SER A 87 -8.71 12.57 -17.05
C SER A 87 -8.15 13.67 -16.13
N TYR A 88 -7.52 13.30 -15.02
CA TYR A 88 -7.01 14.29 -14.08
C TYR A 88 -5.74 14.96 -14.62
N GLU A 89 -5.84 16.26 -14.90
CA GLU A 89 -4.74 17.09 -15.43
C GLU A 89 -3.83 17.66 -14.32
N GLY A 90 -3.76 16.99 -13.16
CA GLY A 90 -2.85 17.38 -12.09
C GLY A 90 -1.38 17.30 -12.50
N SER A 91 -0.53 18.01 -11.76
CA SER A 91 0.90 17.99 -12.03
C SER A 91 1.47 16.59 -11.83
N VAL A 92 2.08 16.05 -12.87
CA VAL A 92 2.82 14.78 -12.80
C VAL A 92 4.20 15.06 -12.21
N LEU A 93 4.66 14.21 -11.31
CA LEU A 93 6.00 14.32 -10.76
C LEU A 93 7.02 13.97 -11.85
N GLU A 94 7.93 14.89 -12.13
CA GLU A 94 8.97 14.77 -13.14
C GLU A 94 10.37 14.93 -12.52
N GLN A 95 11.38 14.57 -13.29
CA GLN A 95 12.75 14.80 -12.87
C GLN A 95 13.00 16.29 -12.64
N GLY A 96 13.50 16.65 -11.48
CA GLY A 96 13.78 18.03 -11.09
C GLY A 96 12.64 18.71 -10.31
N THR A 97 11.54 17.98 -10.05
CA THR A 97 10.44 18.44 -9.17
C THR A 97 10.32 17.54 -7.94
N TRP A 98 9.49 17.94 -6.99
CA TRP A 98 9.25 17.25 -5.74
C TRP A 98 7.74 17.05 -5.52
N LEU A 99 7.36 15.87 -5.07
CA LEU A 99 6.02 15.65 -4.52
C LEU A 99 6.04 16.09 -3.05
N HIS A 100 5.28 17.12 -2.74
CA HIS A 100 5.07 17.59 -1.36
C HIS A 100 3.74 17.06 -0.84
N GLU A 101 3.80 16.34 0.28
CA GLU A 101 2.62 15.76 0.91
C GLU A 101 2.57 16.09 2.40
N GLN A 102 1.35 16.27 2.90
CA GLN A 102 1.05 16.34 4.32
C GLN A 102 -0.01 15.31 4.66
N SER A 103 0.21 14.57 5.73
CA SER A 103 -0.74 13.58 6.22
C SER A 103 -0.79 13.55 7.73
N THR A 104 -1.94 13.14 8.26
CA THR A 104 -2.13 12.85 9.68
C THR A 104 -2.51 11.39 9.82
N SER A 105 -1.88 10.68 10.74
CA SER A 105 -2.25 9.32 11.08
C SER A 105 -2.63 9.17 12.54
N VAL A 106 -3.63 8.33 12.78
CA VAL A 106 -4.11 7.96 14.11
C VAL A 106 -4.06 6.45 14.24
N GLN A 107 -3.31 5.97 15.22
CA GLN A 107 -3.21 4.55 15.52
C GLN A 107 -3.71 4.26 16.94
N ARG A 108 -4.51 3.21 17.07
CA ARG A 108 -4.93 2.62 18.35
C ARG A 108 -4.50 1.17 18.39
N ASP A 109 -3.81 0.77 19.44
CA ASP A 109 -3.39 -0.62 19.65
C ASP A 109 -3.73 -1.06 21.06
N SER A 110 -4.61 -2.06 21.17
CA SER A 110 -5.03 -2.63 22.45
C SER A 110 -4.07 -3.72 22.98
N ARG A 111 -3.10 -4.18 22.16
CA ARG A 111 -2.16 -5.25 22.55
C ARG A 111 -0.96 -4.74 23.34
N THR A 112 -0.45 -3.59 22.96
CA THR A 112 0.80 -3.05 23.52
C THR A 112 0.56 -2.15 24.73
N LEU A 113 -0.67 -1.69 24.93
CA LEU A 113 -0.99 -0.66 25.90
C LEU A 113 -2.22 -1.05 26.71
N SER A 114 -2.02 -1.24 28.01
CA SER A 114 -3.10 -1.54 28.98
C SER A 114 -4.27 -0.53 28.98
N ASP A 115 -4.10 0.63 28.34
CA ASP A 115 -5.00 1.77 28.41
C ASP A 115 -5.59 2.17 27.05
N GLY A 116 -5.33 1.41 25.96
CA GLY A 116 -5.83 1.74 24.62
C GLY A 116 -5.28 3.09 24.13
N ALA A 117 -3.99 3.36 24.34
CA ALA A 117 -3.39 4.63 23.93
C ALA A 117 -3.57 4.89 22.44
N VAL A 118 -3.79 6.14 22.14
CA VAL A 118 -3.94 6.67 20.79
C VAL A 118 -2.64 7.39 20.44
N TYR A 119 -2.05 7.02 19.33
CA TYR A 119 -0.90 7.73 18.75
C TYR A 119 -1.39 8.56 17.58
N GLU A 120 -1.07 9.82 17.62
CA GLU A 120 -1.29 10.74 16.51
C GLU A 120 0.07 11.13 15.94
N ARG A 121 0.17 11.13 14.61
CA ARG A 121 1.36 11.53 13.88
C ARG A 121 0.96 12.46 12.75
N GLU A 122 1.67 13.56 12.67
CA GLU A 122 1.66 14.43 11.51
C GLU A 122 2.93 14.17 10.71
N ARG A 123 2.78 13.98 9.41
CA ARG A 123 3.89 13.75 8.49
C ARG A 123 3.86 14.78 7.39
N GLU A 124 5.03 15.28 7.07
CA GLU A 124 5.24 16.17 5.95
C GLU A 124 6.43 15.64 5.16
N THR A 125 6.24 15.35 3.86
CA THR A 125 7.24 14.71 3.02
C THR A 125 7.49 15.50 1.74
N TRP A 126 8.72 15.42 1.26
CA TRP A 126 9.11 15.87 -0.07
C TRP A 126 9.82 14.70 -0.76
N THR A 127 9.16 14.10 -1.74
CA THR A 127 9.65 12.94 -2.48
C THR A 127 10.13 13.34 -3.86
N ARG A 128 11.38 13.02 -4.17
CA ARG A 128 12.03 13.25 -5.46
C ARG A 128 11.73 12.12 -6.44
N TRP A 129 11.91 12.36 -7.74
CA TRP A 129 11.70 11.38 -8.80
C TRP A 129 12.36 10.01 -8.56
N ASP A 130 13.58 9.98 -8.01
CA ASP A 130 14.33 8.77 -7.72
C ASP A 130 13.95 8.09 -6.39
N GLY A 131 12.95 8.61 -5.70
CA GLY A 131 12.43 8.06 -4.45
C GLY A 131 13.07 8.61 -3.18
N ARG A 132 14.10 9.46 -3.28
CA ARG A 132 14.61 10.13 -2.10
C ARG A 132 13.53 11.00 -1.47
N THR A 133 13.27 10.77 -0.19
CA THR A 133 12.23 11.46 0.55
C THR A 133 12.78 12.13 1.79
N LEU A 134 12.47 13.41 1.96
CA LEU A 134 12.66 14.12 3.22
C LEU A 134 11.38 13.97 4.03
N LEU A 135 11.48 13.48 5.25
CA LEU A 135 10.37 13.27 6.15
C LEU A 135 10.53 14.12 7.42
N ILE A 136 9.55 14.98 7.68
CA ILE A 136 9.35 15.57 8.99
C ILE A 136 8.19 14.83 9.64
N GLU A 137 8.45 14.15 10.76
CA GLU A 137 7.39 13.52 11.55
C GLU A 137 7.23 14.25 12.87
N ARG A 138 5.98 14.53 13.26
CA ARG A 138 5.63 15.20 14.54
C ARG A 138 4.67 14.30 15.32
N ASP A 139 4.86 14.26 16.63
CA ASP A 139 3.89 13.73 17.58
C ASP A 139 3.37 14.88 18.44
N PRO A 140 2.18 15.44 18.14
CA PRO A 140 1.62 16.54 18.91
C PRO A 140 1.34 16.15 20.36
N SER A 141 1.00 14.89 20.63
CA SER A 141 0.66 14.39 21.96
C SER A 141 1.89 14.22 22.86
N ALA A 142 3.02 13.77 22.28
CA ALA A 142 4.29 13.61 22.98
C ALA A 142 5.21 14.84 22.84
N GLY A 143 4.83 15.80 21.99
CA GLY A 143 5.53 17.08 21.82
C GLY A 143 6.91 16.97 21.18
N TRP A 144 7.10 16.08 20.23
CA TRP A 144 8.39 15.93 19.53
C TRP A 144 8.25 16.03 18.00
N THR A 145 9.38 16.37 17.37
CA THR A 145 9.57 16.38 15.92
C THR A 145 10.84 15.61 15.58
N SER A 146 10.85 14.80 14.51
CA SER A 146 12.04 14.19 13.92
C SER A 146 12.20 14.60 12.45
N TYR A 147 13.45 14.48 11.97
CA TYR A 147 13.86 14.85 10.61
C TYR A 147 14.64 13.68 10.02
N ASP A 148 14.03 12.97 9.06
CA ASP A 148 14.55 11.73 8.52
C ASP A 148 14.70 11.82 6.99
N VAL A 149 15.70 11.14 6.43
CA VAL A 149 15.87 11.01 4.99
C VAL A 149 15.69 9.54 4.61
N ILE A 150 14.68 9.28 3.80
CA ILE A 150 14.37 7.95 3.30
C ILE A 150 14.93 7.82 1.88
N ASN A 151 15.47 6.64 1.55
CA ASN A 151 16.00 6.33 0.22
C ASN A 151 16.99 7.36 -0.33
N GLY A 152 17.90 7.84 0.53
CA GLY A 152 18.89 8.82 0.08
C GLY A 152 19.88 9.24 1.15
N SER A 153 20.88 10.03 0.75
CA SER A 153 21.80 10.67 1.67
C SER A 153 21.26 12.02 2.14
N ARG A 154 21.71 12.45 3.31
CA ARG A 154 21.35 13.75 3.91
C ARG A 154 21.95 14.97 3.19
N ALA A 155 22.77 14.77 2.17
CA ALA A 155 23.29 15.87 1.34
C ALA A 155 22.16 16.52 0.54
N ILE A 156 21.23 17.21 1.25
CA ILE A 156 20.06 17.88 0.68
C ILE A 156 20.48 18.98 -0.29
N SER A 157 21.63 19.61 -0.02
CA SER A 157 22.24 20.62 -0.86
C SER A 157 22.84 20.07 -2.17
N ASP A 158 22.96 18.75 -2.30
CA ASP A 158 23.44 18.10 -3.52
C ASP A 158 22.26 17.39 -4.23
N PRO A 159 21.65 18.02 -5.23
CA PRO A 159 20.56 17.40 -5.99
C PRO A 159 21.00 16.17 -6.79
N GLU A 160 22.32 16.00 -7.02
CA GLU A 160 22.91 14.86 -7.71
C GLU A 160 23.27 13.71 -6.75
N ALA A 161 23.10 13.90 -5.42
CA ALA A 161 23.37 12.83 -4.48
C ALA A 161 22.51 11.60 -4.82
N PRO A 162 23.13 10.42 -5.05
CA PRO A 162 22.38 9.23 -5.44
C PRO A 162 21.40 8.80 -4.33
N ALA A 163 20.24 8.27 -4.73
CA ALA A 163 19.40 7.51 -3.84
C ALA A 163 20.14 6.24 -3.38
N PHE A 164 19.76 5.67 -2.24
CA PHE A 164 20.25 4.36 -1.83
C PHE A 164 19.81 3.29 -2.85
N ASP A 165 20.66 2.26 -3.01
CA ASP A 165 20.44 1.14 -3.95
C ASP A 165 19.33 0.15 -3.49
N ASP A 166 18.44 0.52 -2.58
CA ASP A 166 17.30 -0.34 -2.27
C ASP A 166 16.38 -0.41 -3.51
N PRO A 167 16.17 -1.60 -4.07
CA PRO A 167 15.39 -1.73 -5.27
C PRO A 167 13.94 -1.34 -4.96
N ALA A 168 13.45 -0.30 -5.60
CA ALA A 168 12.05 0.08 -5.54
C ALA A 168 11.16 -1.11 -5.92
N SER A 169 10.05 -1.26 -5.23
CA SER A 169 9.10 -2.36 -5.41
C SER A 169 7.66 -1.84 -5.36
N TYR A 170 6.71 -2.72 -5.65
CA TYR A 170 5.29 -2.37 -5.49
C TYR A 170 4.90 -2.09 -4.02
N GLN A 171 5.70 -2.52 -3.04
CA GLN A 171 5.48 -2.28 -1.61
C GLN A 171 6.03 -0.93 -1.16
N ASP A 172 7.07 -0.44 -1.85
CA ASP A 172 7.69 0.87 -1.62
C ASP A 172 8.03 1.50 -2.98
N PRO A 173 7.02 1.99 -3.70
CA PRO A 173 7.20 2.47 -5.06
C PRO A 173 7.82 3.86 -5.06
N THR A 174 9.01 3.98 -5.68
CA THR A 174 9.52 5.30 -6.03
C THR A 174 8.76 5.84 -7.25
N PRO A 175 8.71 7.17 -7.45
CA PRO A 175 8.07 7.76 -8.65
C PRO A 175 8.65 7.21 -9.97
N GLN A 176 9.95 7.02 -10.04
CA GLN A 176 10.63 6.42 -11.20
C GLN A 176 10.16 4.97 -11.44
N PHE A 177 10.01 4.20 -10.39
CA PHE A 177 9.47 2.83 -10.47
C PHE A 177 8.00 2.85 -10.89
N ALA A 178 7.20 3.73 -10.30
CA ALA A 178 5.78 3.89 -10.60
C ALA A 178 5.55 4.22 -12.09
N ALA A 179 6.38 5.08 -12.67
CA ALA A 179 6.33 5.43 -14.09
C ALA A 179 6.72 4.28 -15.03
N ALA A 180 7.37 3.23 -14.54
CA ALA A 180 7.74 2.04 -15.31
C ALA A 180 6.73 0.89 -15.17
N LEU A 181 5.71 1.02 -14.32
CA LEU A 181 4.65 0.03 -14.18
C LEU A 181 3.77 -0.04 -15.43
N PRO A 182 3.12 -1.18 -15.69
CA PRO A 182 2.13 -1.28 -16.75
C PRO A 182 0.97 -0.30 -16.53
N ASP A 183 0.54 0.35 -17.59
CA ASP A 183 -0.57 1.31 -17.64
C ASP A 183 -1.91 0.68 -18.03
N THR A 184 -2.01 -0.64 -18.01
CA THR A 184 -3.24 -1.41 -18.25
C THR A 184 -3.51 -2.35 -17.08
N ALA A 185 -4.79 -2.55 -16.75
CA ALA A 185 -5.21 -3.44 -15.66
C ALA A 185 -4.65 -4.87 -15.83
N GLU A 186 -4.76 -5.44 -17.04
CA GLU A 186 -4.22 -6.78 -17.34
C GLU A 186 -2.70 -6.85 -17.14
N GLY A 187 -1.98 -5.85 -17.63
CA GLY A 187 -0.52 -5.76 -17.47
C GLY A 187 -0.12 -5.64 -16.00
N LEU A 188 -0.81 -4.80 -15.24
CA LEU A 188 -0.55 -4.58 -13.82
C LEU A 188 -0.86 -5.82 -12.97
N LEU A 189 -2.00 -6.47 -13.20
CA LEU A 189 -2.35 -7.74 -12.56
C LEU A 189 -1.33 -8.83 -12.88
N SER A 190 -0.94 -8.98 -14.14
CA SER A 190 0.09 -9.94 -14.55
C SER A 190 1.46 -9.64 -13.94
N TYR A 191 1.79 -8.35 -13.77
CA TYR A 191 3.01 -7.94 -13.08
C TYR A 191 2.98 -8.32 -11.60
N LEU A 192 1.86 -8.12 -10.92
CA LEU A 192 1.70 -8.38 -9.49
C LEU A 192 1.53 -9.86 -9.17
N ASP A 193 0.83 -10.64 -10.00
CA ASP A 193 0.41 -12.03 -9.74
C ASP A 193 1.54 -12.94 -9.22
N GLY A 194 2.74 -12.83 -9.80
CA GLY A 194 3.89 -13.62 -9.36
C GLY A 194 4.75 -12.98 -8.26
N ARG A 195 4.33 -11.83 -7.71
CA ARG A 195 5.11 -11.01 -6.78
C ARG A 195 4.41 -10.78 -5.45
N VAL A 196 3.08 -10.79 -5.43
CA VAL A 196 2.32 -10.60 -4.19
C VAL A 196 2.39 -11.85 -3.31
N PHE A 197 2.64 -11.65 -2.02
CA PHE A 197 2.74 -12.73 -1.03
C PHE A 197 2.50 -12.19 0.39
N GLY A 198 2.28 -13.09 1.34
CA GLY A 198 2.28 -12.74 2.78
C GLY A 198 0.92 -12.35 3.33
N SER A 199 -0.17 -12.57 2.60
CA SER A 199 -1.54 -12.33 3.02
C SER A 199 -2.31 -13.63 3.32
N SER A 200 -3.53 -13.50 3.84
CA SER A 200 -4.42 -14.61 4.16
C SER A 200 -4.99 -15.29 2.91
N SER A 201 -5.13 -14.53 1.81
CA SER A 201 -5.52 -15.00 0.49
C SER A 201 -4.76 -14.27 -0.62
N HIS A 202 -4.84 -14.80 -1.84
CA HIS A 202 -4.25 -14.14 -3.01
C HIS A 202 -4.99 -12.83 -3.34
N GLU A 203 -6.30 -12.82 -3.18
CA GLU A 203 -7.16 -11.66 -3.39
C GLU A 203 -6.82 -10.52 -2.42
N GLU A 204 -6.59 -10.84 -1.13
CA GLU A 204 -6.13 -9.88 -0.14
C GLU A 204 -4.74 -9.32 -0.50
N ALA A 205 -3.80 -10.19 -0.87
CA ALA A 205 -2.46 -9.76 -1.27
C ALA A 205 -2.50 -8.84 -2.49
N MET A 206 -3.36 -9.16 -3.46
CA MET A 206 -3.56 -8.35 -4.67
C MET A 206 -4.22 -7.00 -4.32
N TYR A 207 -5.28 -7.02 -3.49
CA TYR A 207 -5.93 -5.80 -3.00
C TYR A 207 -4.95 -4.88 -2.29
N SER A 208 -4.23 -5.39 -1.29
CA SER A 208 -3.27 -4.61 -0.52
C SER A 208 -2.14 -4.05 -1.37
N ALA A 209 -1.67 -4.80 -2.38
CA ALA A 209 -0.66 -4.31 -3.32
C ALA A 209 -1.18 -3.15 -4.19
N LEU A 210 -2.39 -3.28 -4.73
CA LEU A 210 -3.03 -2.25 -5.55
C LEU A 210 -3.35 -1.00 -4.73
N VAL A 211 -3.85 -1.16 -3.50
CA VAL A 211 -4.07 -0.04 -2.57
C VAL A 211 -2.75 0.62 -2.21
N GLY A 212 -1.70 -0.14 -1.90
CA GLY A 212 -0.37 0.40 -1.62
C GLY A 212 0.18 1.24 -2.77
N LEU A 213 0.00 0.79 -4.00
CA LEU A 213 0.35 1.57 -5.20
C LEU A 213 -0.46 2.86 -5.30
N ALA A 214 -1.80 2.80 -5.18
CA ALA A 214 -2.67 3.97 -5.28
C ALA A 214 -2.36 5.02 -4.21
N THR A 215 -2.06 4.58 -2.99
CA THR A 215 -1.78 5.45 -1.83
C THR A 215 -0.39 6.06 -1.82
N SER A 216 0.50 5.62 -2.71
CA SER A 216 1.84 6.21 -2.85
C SER A 216 1.82 7.63 -3.43
N HIS A 217 0.71 8.05 -4.05
CA HIS A 217 0.55 9.33 -4.77
C HIS A 217 1.61 9.60 -5.86
N THR A 218 2.36 8.56 -6.22
CA THR A 218 3.46 8.65 -7.20
C THR A 218 3.07 8.12 -8.58
N LEU A 219 1.89 7.47 -8.69
CA LEU A 219 1.44 6.88 -9.95
C LEU A 219 1.10 7.95 -11.00
N PRO A 220 1.55 7.77 -12.25
CA PRO A 220 1.00 8.52 -13.37
C PRO A 220 -0.52 8.29 -13.50
N PRO A 221 -1.29 9.27 -14.06
CA PRO A 221 -2.73 9.16 -14.19
C PRO A 221 -3.22 7.87 -14.86
N ASP A 222 -2.58 7.43 -15.94
CA ASP A 222 -2.93 6.21 -16.66
C ASP A 222 -2.67 4.95 -15.82
N THR A 223 -1.56 4.92 -15.06
CA THR A 223 -1.25 3.80 -14.16
C THR A 223 -2.18 3.78 -12.95
N LEU A 224 -2.58 4.94 -12.42
CA LEU A 224 -3.60 5.03 -11.36
C LEU A 224 -4.97 4.55 -11.86
N ALA A 225 -5.35 4.92 -13.08
CA ALA A 225 -6.57 4.42 -13.72
C ALA A 225 -6.52 2.90 -13.88
N ALA A 226 -5.41 2.36 -14.39
CA ALA A 226 -5.19 0.91 -14.50
C ALA A 226 -5.27 0.20 -13.13
N THR A 227 -4.83 0.86 -12.06
CA THR A 227 -4.92 0.35 -10.68
C THR A 227 -6.38 0.21 -10.23
N TYR A 228 -7.24 1.20 -10.51
CA TYR A 228 -8.68 1.10 -10.22
C TYR A 228 -9.40 0.07 -11.09
N GLU A 229 -9.05 -0.04 -12.37
CA GLU A 229 -9.58 -1.09 -13.24
C GLU A 229 -9.15 -2.49 -12.76
N ALA A 230 -7.92 -2.64 -12.29
CA ALA A 230 -7.43 -3.89 -11.70
C ALA A 230 -8.21 -4.25 -10.42
N LEU A 231 -8.39 -3.29 -9.49
CA LEU A 231 -9.23 -3.46 -8.28
C LEU A 231 -10.66 -3.89 -8.62
N ALA A 232 -11.23 -3.42 -9.72
CA ALA A 232 -12.57 -3.81 -10.19
C ALA A 232 -12.70 -5.31 -10.55
N THR A 233 -11.59 -6.03 -10.66
CA THR A 233 -11.54 -7.47 -10.97
C THR A 233 -11.20 -8.34 -9.78
N VAL A 234 -10.72 -7.75 -8.67
CA VAL A 234 -10.37 -8.49 -7.46
C VAL A 234 -11.65 -8.91 -6.74
N GLU A 235 -11.80 -10.22 -6.49
CA GLU A 235 -12.96 -10.75 -5.78
C GLU A 235 -12.97 -10.28 -4.32
N GLY A 236 -14.14 -9.93 -3.79
CA GLY A 236 -14.30 -9.45 -2.41
C GLY A 236 -14.14 -7.94 -2.23
N VAL A 237 -13.72 -7.20 -3.27
CA VAL A 237 -13.69 -5.73 -3.20
C VAL A 237 -15.10 -5.16 -3.18
N THR A 238 -15.33 -4.22 -2.28
CA THR A 238 -16.59 -3.50 -2.09
C THR A 238 -16.38 -2.00 -2.28
N THR A 239 -17.44 -1.28 -2.61
CA THR A 239 -17.44 0.20 -2.67
C THR A 239 -18.66 0.76 -1.98
N ASP A 240 -18.45 1.93 -1.34
CA ASP A 240 -19.53 2.75 -0.78
C ASP A 240 -19.32 4.22 -1.18
N ASN A 241 -20.42 4.88 -1.57
CA ASN A 241 -20.40 6.31 -1.87
C ASN A 241 -20.51 7.10 -0.56
N VAL A 242 -19.46 7.87 -0.25
CA VAL A 242 -19.35 8.63 0.99
C VAL A 242 -19.15 10.12 0.72
N ARG A 243 -19.04 10.93 1.77
CA ARG A 243 -18.63 12.33 1.68
C ARG A 243 -17.52 12.62 2.66
N VAL A 244 -16.47 13.26 2.17
CA VAL A 244 -15.38 13.79 2.98
C VAL A 244 -15.46 15.31 2.93
N GLU A 245 -15.62 15.95 4.09
CA GLU A 245 -15.79 17.41 4.18
C GLU A 245 -16.86 17.99 3.25
N GLY A 246 -17.91 17.21 2.97
CA GLY A 246 -19.00 17.59 2.08
C GLY A 246 -18.76 17.31 0.59
N GLN A 247 -17.55 16.93 0.18
CA GLN A 247 -17.22 16.54 -1.19
C GLN A 247 -17.54 15.05 -1.44
N PRO A 248 -18.01 14.68 -2.65
CA PRO A 248 -18.23 13.28 -3.00
C PRO A 248 -16.92 12.49 -3.00
N ALA A 249 -16.95 11.30 -2.40
CA ALA A 249 -15.85 10.36 -2.38
C ALA A 249 -16.37 8.92 -2.47
N VAL A 250 -15.50 7.99 -2.83
CA VAL A 250 -15.79 6.55 -2.88
C VAL A 250 -14.87 5.87 -1.87
N GLU A 251 -15.44 5.13 -0.94
CA GLU A 251 -14.71 4.22 -0.07
C GLU A 251 -14.60 2.85 -0.77
N VAL A 252 -13.38 2.37 -0.95
CA VAL A 252 -13.05 1.06 -1.55
C VAL A 252 -12.53 0.17 -0.45
N GLY A 253 -13.18 -0.96 -0.21
CA GLY A 253 -12.91 -1.81 0.93
C GLY A 253 -12.68 -3.27 0.59
N PHE A 254 -11.90 -3.94 1.44
CA PHE A 254 -11.71 -5.38 1.45
C PHE A 254 -11.78 -5.91 2.89
N ARG A 255 -12.47 -7.03 3.07
CA ARG A 255 -12.53 -7.74 4.35
C ARG A 255 -11.75 -9.04 4.24
N ASP A 256 -10.77 -9.22 5.10
CA ASP A 256 -10.13 -10.52 5.28
C ASP A 256 -10.98 -11.42 6.20
N ASP A 257 -11.50 -12.48 5.66
CA ASP A 257 -12.37 -13.42 6.38
C ASP A 257 -11.64 -14.23 7.47
N LEU A 258 -10.32 -14.39 7.35
CA LEU A 258 -9.52 -15.14 8.33
C LEU A 258 -9.19 -14.33 9.57
N SER A 259 -8.72 -13.10 9.40
CA SER A 259 -8.41 -12.20 10.52
C SER A 259 -9.60 -11.37 10.98
N GLY A 260 -10.61 -11.20 10.13
CA GLY A 260 -11.71 -10.28 10.31
C GLY A 260 -11.31 -8.82 10.20
N SER A 261 -10.08 -8.53 9.74
CA SER A 261 -9.66 -7.16 9.47
C SER A 261 -10.37 -6.59 8.25
N VAL A 262 -10.56 -5.28 8.28
CA VAL A 262 -11.11 -4.52 7.16
C VAL A 262 -10.12 -3.43 6.80
N GLU A 263 -9.70 -3.41 5.55
CA GLU A 263 -8.89 -2.35 5.00
C GLU A 263 -9.74 -1.53 4.03
N THR A 264 -9.70 -0.20 4.14
CA THR A 264 -10.43 0.71 3.26
C THR A 264 -9.53 1.83 2.76
N MET A 265 -9.77 2.25 1.53
CA MET A 265 -9.17 3.41 0.90
C MET A 265 -10.29 4.35 0.47
N THR A 266 -10.20 5.63 0.86
CA THR A 266 -11.16 6.66 0.45
C THR A 266 -10.56 7.48 -0.69
N VAL A 267 -11.30 7.59 -1.78
CA VAL A 267 -10.87 8.24 -3.03
C VAL A 267 -11.79 9.43 -3.34
N ASP A 268 -11.21 10.57 -3.68
CA ASP A 268 -11.95 11.73 -4.18
C ASP A 268 -12.59 11.40 -5.54
N ALA A 269 -13.92 11.48 -5.61
CA ALA A 269 -14.66 11.16 -6.82
C ALA A 269 -14.45 12.17 -7.98
N ALA A 270 -13.90 13.36 -7.70
CA ALA A 270 -13.66 14.39 -8.70
C ALA A 270 -12.25 14.33 -9.32
N THR A 271 -11.27 13.80 -8.58
CA THR A 271 -9.86 13.76 -9.01
C THR A 271 -9.31 12.34 -9.16
N GLY A 272 -9.95 11.35 -8.54
CA GLY A 272 -9.41 9.99 -8.44
C GLY A 272 -8.23 9.86 -7.48
N GLN A 273 -7.89 10.89 -6.71
CA GLN A 273 -6.79 10.86 -5.75
C GLN A 273 -7.21 10.24 -4.43
N VAL A 274 -6.29 9.51 -3.78
CA VAL A 274 -6.56 8.93 -2.47
C VAL A 274 -6.51 10.01 -1.40
N LEU A 275 -7.55 10.05 -0.56
CA LEU A 275 -7.68 10.98 0.57
C LEU A 275 -7.30 10.34 1.90
N ALA A 276 -7.62 9.06 2.07
CA ALA A 276 -7.37 8.37 3.32
C ALA A 276 -7.26 6.86 3.12
N VAL A 277 -6.55 6.22 4.06
CA VAL A 277 -6.50 4.76 4.23
C VAL A 277 -6.87 4.43 5.67
N LYS A 278 -7.60 3.35 5.85
CA LYS A 278 -7.99 2.88 7.18
C LYS A 278 -7.87 1.36 7.24
N THR A 279 -7.30 0.88 8.34
CA THR A 279 -7.28 -0.55 8.66
C THR A 279 -7.90 -0.74 10.03
N ASP A 280 -8.95 -1.54 10.12
CA ASP A 280 -9.61 -1.91 11.36
C ASP A 280 -9.46 -3.41 11.60
N SER A 281 -9.06 -3.78 12.79
CA SER A 281 -9.06 -5.16 13.28
C SER A 281 -9.67 -5.24 14.68
N SER A 282 -9.87 -6.44 15.21
CA SER A 282 -10.36 -6.62 16.58
C SER A 282 -9.40 -6.08 17.66
N GLN A 283 -8.16 -5.74 17.31
CA GLN A 283 -7.10 -5.41 18.26
C GLN A 283 -6.42 -4.07 17.98
N SER A 284 -6.54 -3.55 16.77
CA SER A 284 -5.93 -2.29 16.37
C SER A 284 -6.76 -1.59 15.32
N SER A 285 -6.67 -0.27 15.30
CA SER A 285 -7.14 0.53 14.19
C SER A 285 -6.06 1.52 13.78
N TYR A 286 -5.94 1.72 12.49
CA TYR A 286 -5.04 2.69 11.88
C TYR A 286 -5.84 3.51 10.86
N THR A 287 -5.66 4.82 10.88
CA THR A 287 -6.21 5.72 9.86
C THR A 287 -5.11 6.69 9.46
N SER A 288 -4.87 6.86 8.18
CA SER A 288 -4.03 7.91 7.62
C SER A 288 -4.86 8.75 6.68
N THR A 289 -4.79 10.08 6.81
CA THR A 289 -5.50 11.04 5.96
C THR A 289 -4.48 11.97 5.33
N THR A 290 -4.48 12.05 4.01
CA THR A 290 -3.68 12.99 3.23
C THR A 290 -4.43 14.32 3.14
N THR A 291 -3.83 15.38 3.67
CA THR A 291 -4.42 16.73 3.68
C THR A 291 -3.87 17.61 2.57
N LEU A 292 -2.71 17.27 2.03
CA LEU A 292 -2.07 17.95 0.90
C LEU A 292 -1.28 16.93 0.08
N SER A 293 -1.41 16.99 -1.23
CA SER A 293 -0.52 16.30 -2.18
C SER A 293 -0.39 17.17 -3.42
N GLN A 294 0.83 17.66 -3.70
CA GLN A 294 1.10 18.55 -4.83
C GLN A 294 2.54 18.43 -5.31
N VAL A 295 2.75 18.63 -6.60
CA VAL A 295 4.09 18.74 -7.18
C VAL A 295 4.59 20.18 -7.05
N VAL A 296 5.81 20.34 -6.52
CA VAL A 296 6.48 21.63 -6.33
C VAL A 296 7.84 21.66 -7.05
N PRO A 297 8.27 22.81 -7.55
CA PRO A 297 9.53 22.91 -8.29
C PRO A 297 10.76 22.79 -7.38
N GLU A 298 10.63 23.20 -6.10
CA GLU A 298 11.74 23.23 -5.15
C GLU A 298 11.24 23.04 -3.71
N ILE A 299 12.13 22.60 -2.84
CA ILE A 299 11.90 22.50 -1.41
C ILE A 299 12.07 23.90 -0.80
N PRO A 300 11.18 24.36 0.10
CA PRO A 300 11.36 25.62 0.80
C PRO A 300 12.70 25.70 1.56
N ALA A 301 13.40 26.83 1.47
CA ALA A 301 14.69 27.01 2.14
C ALA A 301 14.63 26.71 3.66
N ALA A 302 13.55 27.09 4.33
CA ALA A 302 13.35 26.81 5.75
C ALA A 302 13.34 25.31 6.08
N VAL A 303 12.87 24.47 5.14
CA VAL A 303 12.90 22.99 5.28
C VAL A 303 14.34 22.49 5.15
N VAL A 304 15.08 22.98 4.12
CA VAL A 304 16.49 22.63 3.91
C VAL A 304 17.33 23.00 5.13
N ASP A 305 17.10 24.20 5.68
CA ASP A 305 17.77 24.68 6.90
C ASP A 305 17.49 23.76 8.09
N ALA A 306 16.20 23.40 8.31
CA ALA A 306 15.80 22.49 9.39
C ALA A 306 16.51 21.14 9.31
N PHE A 307 16.61 20.54 8.12
CA PHE A 307 17.36 19.29 7.92
C PHE A 307 18.86 19.44 8.11
N SER A 308 19.41 20.64 7.93
CA SER A 308 20.82 20.93 8.15
C SER A 308 21.17 21.13 9.63
N GLU A 309 20.20 21.61 10.42
CA GLU A 309 20.36 21.93 11.84
C GLU A 309 20.10 20.74 12.79
N HIS A 310 19.38 19.71 12.32
CA HIS A 310 18.93 18.58 13.15
C HIS A 310 19.56 17.26 12.71
N ASP A 311 19.92 16.39 13.62
CA ASP A 311 20.48 15.08 13.33
C ASP A 311 19.38 14.05 12.99
N GLU A 312 19.65 13.17 12.03
CA GLU A 312 18.74 12.09 11.62
C GLU A 312 18.49 11.09 12.75
N GLY A 313 17.23 10.64 12.89
CA GLY A 313 16.81 9.68 13.91
C GLY A 313 16.74 10.24 15.32
N ILE A 314 16.99 11.55 15.51
CA ILE A 314 16.84 12.22 16.80
C ILE A 314 15.48 12.90 16.87
N ARG A 315 14.82 12.79 18.03
CA ARG A 315 13.60 13.54 18.34
C ARG A 315 13.97 14.83 19.04
N TYR A 316 13.31 15.91 18.67
CA TYR A 316 13.51 17.24 19.23
C TYR A 316 12.23 17.73 19.88
N THR A 317 12.35 18.43 21.01
CA THR A 317 11.23 19.12 21.66
C THR A 317 10.75 20.29 20.79
N ALA A 318 9.61 20.88 21.14
CA ALA A 318 9.11 22.09 20.48
C ALA A 318 10.07 23.30 20.58
N SER A 319 11.01 23.29 21.57
CA SER A 319 12.08 24.30 21.70
C SER A 319 13.32 23.99 20.86
N GLY A 320 13.37 22.84 20.16
CA GLY A 320 14.52 22.41 19.36
C GLY A 320 15.61 21.67 20.14
N ASP A 321 15.37 21.32 21.41
CA ASP A 321 16.33 20.58 22.20
C ASP A 321 16.22 19.06 21.89
N PRO A 322 17.35 18.34 21.73
CA PRO A 322 17.32 16.89 21.49
C PRO A 322 16.76 16.15 22.69
N MET A 323 15.81 15.23 22.45
CA MET A 323 15.26 14.39 23.49
C MET A 323 16.20 13.21 23.80
N GLN A 324 16.38 12.93 25.08
CA GLN A 324 17.12 11.73 25.49
C GLN A 324 16.21 10.51 25.32
N ASN A 325 16.68 9.52 24.57
CA ASN A 325 15.99 8.23 24.37
C ASN A 325 15.90 7.41 25.67
#